data_1488fe2971b322c80e141c2878da52aa
#
_entry.id   1488fe2971b322c80e141c2878da52aa
#
_cell.length_a   1.000
_cell.length_b   1.000
_cell.length_c   1.000
_cell.angle_alpha   90.00
_cell.angle_beta   90.00
_cell.angle_gamma   90.00
#
_symmetry.space_group_name_H-M   'P 1'
#
loop_
_entity.id
_entity.type
_entity.pdbx_description
1 polymer ?
#
loop_
_entity_poly.entity_id
_entity_poly.type
_entity_poly.pdbx_seq_one_letter_code
_entity_poly.pdbx_strand_id
1 'polypeptide(L)'
;MNLKGTKTEKNLAAAFSGESEARNKYTYYASKAKKEGYTQIAALFEETANNEKEHAKLWYKLLHEGIGSTKENLKAAASGENYEWTDMYLSLIHIS
;
A
#
# COMPACT_ATOMS: atom_id res chain seq x y z
N MET A 1 -4.03 20.63 6.98
CA MET A 1 -4.21 21.31 5.69
C MET A 1 -5.25 20.57 4.87
N ASN A 2 -6.22 21.27 4.32
CA ASN A 2 -7.27 20.62 3.51
C ASN A 2 -6.88 20.62 2.04
N LEU A 3 -6.57 19.44 1.51
CA LEU A 3 -6.15 19.24 0.12
C LEU A 3 -7.29 18.81 -0.79
N LYS A 4 -8.48 18.61 -0.23
CA LYS A 4 -9.62 18.05 -0.97
C LYS A 4 -9.96 18.90 -2.21
N GLY A 5 -10.03 18.25 -3.36
CA GLY A 5 -10.34 18.91 -4.63
C GLY A 5 -9.22 19.68 -5.27
N THR A 6 -8.04 19.72 -4.65
CA THR A 6 -6.91 20.48 -5.19
C THR A 6 -6.10 19.66 -6.20
N LYS A 7 -5.34 20.36 -7.04
CA LYS A 7 -4.40 19.72 -7.97
C LYS A 7 -3.33 18.92 -7.20
N THR A 8 -2.93 19.43 -6.04
CA THR A 8 -1.95 18.76 -5.17
C THR A 8 -2.49 17.40 -4.71
N GLU A 9 -3.77 17.34 -4.32
CA GLU A 9 -4.39 16.07 -3.94
C GLU A 9 -4.35 15.06 -5.08
N LYS A 10 -4.69 15.48 -6.29
CA LYS A 10 -4.65 14.61 -7.48
C LYS A 10 -3.24 14.11 -7.75
N ASN A 11 -2.25 14.99 -7.64
CA ASN A 11 -0.86 14.61 -7.86
C ASN A 11 -0.36 13.63 -6.82
N LEU A 12 -0.72 13.82 -5.55
CA LEU A 12 -0.36 12.91 -4.48
C LEU A 12 -1.02 11.55 -4.66
N ALA A 13 -2.29 11.52 -5.07
CA ALA A 13 -3.00 10.28 -5.34
C ALA A 13 -2.36 9.52 -6.49
N ALA A 14 -1.98 10.22 -7.55
CA ALA A 14 -1.30 9.61 -8.70
C ALA A 14 0.07 9.07 -8.29
N ALA A 15 0.82 9.81 -7.47
CA ALA A 15 2.12 9.38 -6.99
C ALA A 15 1.98 8.12 -6.11
N PHE A 16 1.00 8.10 -5.21
CA PHE A 16 0.75 6.94 -4.37
C PHE A 16 0.41 5.70 -5.21
N SER A 17 -0.48 5.84 -6.19
CA SER A 17 -0.85 4.76 -7.10
C SER A 17 0.35 4.24 -7.88
N GLY A 18 1.13 5.13 -8.46
CA GLY A 18 2.30 4.76 -9.26
C GLY A 18 3.37 4.04 -8.44
N GLU A 19 3.68 4.58 -7.25
CA GLU A 19 4.67 3.97 -6.36
C GLU A 19 4.19 2.61 -5.83
N SER A 20 2.88 2.49 -5.54
CA SER A 20 2.30 1.23 -5.07
C SER A 20 2.34 0.17 -6.15
N GLU A 21 2.04 0.53 -7.40
CA GLU A 21 2.14 -0.38 -8.54
C GLU A 21 3.59 -0.82 -8.75
N ALA A 22 4.52 0.11 -8.71
CA ALA A 22 5.95 -0.19 -8.86
C ALA A 22 6.42 -1.13 -7.75
N ARG A 23 6.04 -0.87 -6.51
CA ARG A 23 6.40 -1.72 -5.37
C ARG A 23 5.96 -3.16 -5.59
N ASN A 24 4.73 -3.36 -6.05
CA ASN A 24 4.21 -4.70 -6.31
C ASN A 24 4.96 -5.39 -7.45
N LYS A 25 5.22 -4.68 -8.54
CA LYS A 25 5.98 -5.23 -9.66
C LYS A 25 7.37 -5.70 -9.22
N TYR A 26 8.09 -4.86 -8.48
CA TYR A 26 9.43 -5.21 -8.02
C TYR A 26 9.43 -6.37 -7.04
N THR A 27 8.38 -6.51 -6.23
CA THR A 27 8.21 -7.67 -5.35
C THR A 27 8.05 -8.95 -6.17
N TYR A 28 7.26 -8.90 -7.25
CA TYR A 28 7.08 -10.05 -8.15
C TYR A 28 8.37 -10.39 -8.89
N TYR A 29 9.08 -9.37 -9.35
CA TYR A 29 10.37 -9.57 -10.04
C TYR A 29 11.40 -10.20 -9.12
N ALA A 30 11.45 -9.78 -7.86
CA ALA A 30 12.35 -10.35 -6.85
C ALA A 30 12.06 -11.84 -6.64
N SER A 31 10.78 -12.19 -6.51
CA SER A 31 10.37 -13.57 -6.34
C SER A 31 10.81 -14.45 -7.51
N LYS A 32 10.62 -13.97 -8.72
CA LYS A 32 11.01 -14.71 -9.94
C LYS A 32 12.53 -14.86 -10.03
N ALA A 33 13.26 -13.79 -9.77
CA ALA A 33 14.72 -13.83 -9.80
C ALA A 33 15.27 -14.82 -8.79
N LYS A 34 14.67 -14.87 -7.59
CA LYS A 34 15.07 -15.81 -6.56
C LYS A 34 14.85 -17.26 -7.00
N LYS A 35 13.71 -17.55 -7.60
CA LYS A 35 13.39 -18.89 -8.11
C LYS A 35 14.35 -19.34 -9.21
N GLU A 36 14.83 -18.38 -9.99
CA GLU A 36 15.77 -18.66 -11.06
C GLU A 36 17.24 -18.66 -10.61
N GLY A 37 17.49 -18.42 -9.34
CA GLY A 37 18.83 -18.48 -8.77
C GLY A 37 19.62 -17.19 -8.85
N TYR A 38 19.01 -16.09 -9.26
CA TYR A 38 19.67 -14.79 -9.37
C TYR A 38 19.55 -14.03 -8.04
N THR A 39 20.32 -14.48 -7.05
CA THR A 39 20.21 -13.97 -5.68
C THR A 39 20.49 -12.49 -5.55
N GLN A 40 21.53 -11.98 -6.22
CA GLN A 40 21.90 -10.56 -6.15
C GLN A 40 20.86 -9.68 -6.83
N ILE A 41 20.34 -10.13 -7.97
CA ILE A 41 19.28 -9.41 -8.68
C ILE A 41 18.01 -9.39 -7.85
N ALA A 42 17.66 -10.51 -7.22
CA ALA A 42 16.51 -10.58 -6.32
C ALA A 42 16.63 -9.57 -5.18
N ALA A 43 17.80 -9.49 -4.56
CA ALA A 43 18.06 -8.54 -3.46
C ALA A 43 17.89 -7.10 -3.93
N LEU A 44 18.34 -6.78 -5.14
CA LEU A 44 18.21 -5.45 -5.71
C LEU A 44 16.74 -5.08 -5.94
N PHE A 45 15.96 -6.02 -6.47
CA PHE A 45 14.52 -5.81 -6.65
C PHE A 45 13.79 -5.64 -5.31
N GLU A 46 14.18 -6.43 -4.29
CA GLU A 46 13.60 -6.30 -2.95
C GLU A 46 13.88 -4.93 -2.34
N GLU A 47 15.12 -4.46 -2.48
CA GLU A 47 15.49 -3.13 -1.98
C GLU A 47 14.70 -2.04 -2.69
N THR A 48 14.57 -2.15 -4.01
CA THR A 48 13.78 -1.19 -4.79
C THR A 48 12.32 -1.21 -4.36
N ALA A 49 11.74 -2.41 -4.16
CA ALA A 49 10.36 -2.55 -3.70
C ALA A 49 10.17 -1.88 -2.33
N ASN A 50 11.13 -2.04 -1.42
CA ASN A 50 11.05 -1.42 -0.10
C ASN A 50 11.13 0.09 -0.19
N ASN A 51 11.98 0.63 -1.07
CA ASN A 51 12.06 2.07 -1.29
C ASN A 51 10.74 2.64 -1.82
N GLU A 52 10.13 1.94 -2.79
CA GLU A 52 8.83 2.35 -3.34
C GLU A 52 7.73 2.30 -2.28
N LYS A 53 7.77 1.28 -1.40
CA LYS A 53 6.84 1.15 -0.28
C LYS A 53 6.94 2.35 0.66
N GLU A 54 8.16 2.79 0.99
CA GLU A 54 8.35 3.94 1.88
C GLU A 54 7.89 5.25 1.23
N HIS A 55 8.14 5.41 -0.07
CA HIS A 55 7.65 6.57 -0.81
C HIS A 55 6.12 6.59 -0.83
N ALA A 56 5.49 5.46 -1.11
CA ALA A 56 4.04 5.35 -1.13
C ALA A 56 3.45 5.70 0.24
N LYS A 57 4.10 5.26 1.31
CA LYS A 57 3.68 5.56 2.68
C LYS A 57 3.70 7.06 2.95
N LEU A 58 4.74 7.76 2.47
CA LEU A 58 4.81 9.22 2.60
C LEU A 58 3.65 9.91 1.90
N TRP A 59 3.37 9.51 0.65
CA TRP A 59 2.26 10.08 -0.11
C TRP A 59 0.92 9.80 0.56
N TYR A 60 0.75 8.58 1.09
CA TYR A 60 -0.46 8.20 1.81
C TYR A 60 -0.69 9.09 3.03
N LYS A 61 0.37 9.30 3.82
CA LYS A 61 0.29 10.15 5.02
C LYS A 61 -0.09 11.59 4.69
N LEU A 62 0.42 12.10 3.58
CA LEU A 62 0.09 13.46 3.15
C LEU A 62 -1.36 13.56 2.67
N LEU A 63 -1.85 12.52 1.97
CA LEU A 63 -3.23 12.48 1.47
C LEU A 63 -4.25 12.37 2.59
N HIS A 64 -3.96 11.56 3.60
CA HIS A 64 -4.91 11.18 4.65
C HIS A 64 -4.57 11.71 6.04
N GLU A 65 -3.62 12.63 6.13
CA GLU A 65 -3.17 13.21 7.39
C GLU A 65 -2.66 12.17 8.39
N GLY A 66 -1.97 11.15 7.86
CA GLY A 66 -1.37 10.09 8.66
C GLY A 66 -2.02 8.74 8.41
N ILE A 67 -1.62 7.77 9.20
CA ILE A 67 -2.21 6.45 9.21
C ILE A 67 -3.05 6.35 10.47
N GLY A 68 -4.30 5.98 10.34
CA GLY A 68 -5.22 5.93 11.46
C GLY A 68 -4.92 4.82 12.45
N SER A 69 -5.72 4.77 13.52
CA SER A 69 -5.69 3.67 14.47
C SER A 69 -6.13 2.38 13.79
N THR A 70 -5.86 1.25 14.42
CA THR A 70 -6.31 -0.03 13.89
C THR A 70 -7.82 -0.06 13.65
N LYS A 71 -8.58 0.50 14.59
CA LYS A 71 -10.03 0.58 14.44
C LYS A 71 -10.46 1.40 13.23
N GLU A 72 -9.83 2.55 13.05
CA GLU A 72 -10.10 3.43 11.90
C GLU A 72 -9.70 2.75 10.59
N ASN A 73 -8.55 2.08 10.58
CA ASN A 73 -8.05 1.39 9.40
C ASN A 73 -8.94 0.22 9.01
N LEU A 74 -9.47 -0.50 10.00
CA LEU A 74 -10.41 -1.60 9.75
C LEU A 74 -11.70 -1.08 9.11
N LYS A 75 -12.20 0.06 9.59
CA LYS A 75 -13.39 0.68 9.00
C LYS A 75 -13.15 1.11 7.55
N ALA A 76 -11.99 1.71 7.30
CA ALA A 76 -11.62 2.15 5.96
C ALA A 76 -11.48 0.98 5.01
N ALA A 77 -10.83 -0.09 5.46
CA ALA A 77 -10.66 -1.31 4.66
C ALA A 77 -12.02 -1.95 4.35
N ALA A 78 -12.90 -2.04 5.34
CA ALA A 78 -14.23 -2.61 5.16
C ALA A 78 -15.06 -1.80 4.16
N SER A 79 -14.93 -0.48 4.18
CA SER A 79 -15.64 0.40 3.25
C SER A 79 -15.12 0.30 1.82
N GLY A 80 -13.82 0.01 1.68
CA GLY A 80 -13.17 -0.03 0.37
C GLY A 80 -13.19 -1.37 -0.32
N GLU A 81 -13.63 -2.43 0.37
CA GLU A 81 -13.59 -3.79 -0.13
C GLU A 81 -14.99 -4.34 -0.40
N ASN A 82 -15.06 -5.55 -0.97
CA ASN A 82 -16.32 -6.18 -1.24
C ASN A 82 -16.97 -6.73 0.04
N TYR A 83 -18.23 -7.15 -0.07
CA TYR A 83 -19.04 -7.62 1.06
C TYR A 83 -18.39 -8.79 1.83
N GLU A 84 -17.82 -9.74 1.11
CA GLU A 84 -17.19 -10.91 1.74
C GLU A 84 -16.00 -10.48 2.62
N TRP A 85 -15.22 -9.54 2.14
CA TRP A 85 -14.08 -9.00 2.86
C TRP A 85 -14.53 -8.31 4.15
N THR A 86 -15.60 -7.53 4.05
CA THR A 86 -16.20 -6.83 5.18
C THR A 86 -16.65 -7.81 6.25
N ASP A 87 -17.34 -8.87 5.86
CA ASP A 87 -17.81 -9.91 6.77
C ASP A 87 -16.65 -10.60 7.47
N MET A 88 -15.59 -10.90 6.75
CA MET A 88 -14.41 -11.54 7.33
C MET A 88 -13.79 -10.64 8.40
N TYR A 89 -13.63 -9.36 8.13
CA TYR A 89 -13.07 -8.43 9.11
C TYR A 89 -13.95 -8.29 10.35
N LEU A 90 -15.24 -8.19 10.17
CA LEU A 90 -16.17 -8.09 11.29
C LEU A 90 -16.11 -9.34 12.17
N SER A 91 -16.01 -10.52 11.56
CA SER A 91 -15.83 -11.78 12.29
C SER A 91 -14.57 -11.79 13.13
N LEU A 92 -13.46 -11.31 12.58
CA LEU A 92 -12.18 -11.26 13.29
C LEU A 92 -12.24 -10.30 14.48
N ILE A 93 -12.90 -9.16 14.31
CA ILE A 93 -13.08 -8.18 15.38
C ILE A 93 -13.88 -8.78 16.53
N HIS A 94 -14.92 -9.54 16.22
CA HIS A 94 -15.79 -10.15 17.25
C HIS A 94 -15.11 -11.29 18.02
N ILE A 95 -14.18 -11.98 17.38
CA ILE A 95 -13.45 -13.09 18.00
C ILE A 95 -12.35 -12.61 18.94
N SER A 96 -11.72 -11.50 18.62
CA SER A 96 -10.60 -10.96 19.39
C SER A 96 -11.02 -10.10 20.62
#